data_d1a59f4992cf09dfdad2b707367967e9
#
_entry.id   d1a59f4992cf09dfdad2b707367967e9
#
_cell.length_a   1.000
_cell.length_b   1.000
_cell.length_c   1.000
_cell.angle_alpha   90.00
_cell.angle_beta   90.00
_cell.angle_gamma   90.00
#
_symmetry.space_group_name_H-M   'P 1'
#
loop_
_entity.id
_entity.type
_entity.pdbx_description
1 polymer ?
#
loop_
_entity_poly.entity_id
_entity_poly.type
_entity_poly.pdbx_seq_one_letter_code
_entity_poly.pdbx_strand_id
1 'polypeptide(L)'
;MMSKQRTLEGETKAHMEERAKVMKALAHPSRLFIVDELSRGERSVNELTEMIGADVSTVSKHLALLKRAGVVINDRRGQQIFYRLRVPCILNFFGCVEAVIEEVGRCDVAEAS
;
A
#
# COMPACT_ATOMS: atom_id res chain seq x y z
N MET A 1 -9.42 -24.78 -32.02
CA MET A 1 -8.03 -24.39 -31.78
C MET A 1 -7.78 -24.26 -30.27
N MET A 2 -6.80 -24.96 -29.77
CA MET A 2 -6.50 -24.91 -28.33
C MET A 2 -5.67 -23.70 -28.01
N SER A 3 -6.12 -22.89 -27.04
CA SER A 3 -5.34 -21.75 -26.57
C SER A 3 -4.18 -22.25 -25.71
N LYS A 4 -3.05 -21.60 -25.85
CA LYS A 4 -1.87 -21.93 -25.07
C LYS A 4 -2.11 -21.60 -23.61
N GLN A 5 -1.83 -22.55 -22.74
CA GLN A 5 -1.95 -22.35 -21.31
C GLN A 5 -0.88 -21.35 -20.84
N ARG A 6 -1.28 -20.42 -20.00
CA ARG A 6 -0.31 -19.48 -19.40
C ARG A 6 0.57 -20.23 -18.40
N THR A 7 1.84 -19.83 -18.35
CA THR A 7 2.78 -20.38 -17.38
C THR A 7 3.45 -19.22 -16.63
N LEU A 8 3.93 -19.50 -15.44
CA LEU A 8 4.65 -18.51 -14.65
C LEU A 8 6.12 -18.51 -15.03
N GLU A 9 6.40 -17.99 -16.22
CA GLU A 9 7.76 -17.93 -16.79
C GLU A 9 7.94 -16.62 -17.57
N GLY A 10 9.20 -16.24 -17.79
CA GLY A 10 9.55 -15.12 -18.65
C GLY A 10 8.89 -13.82 -18.24
N GLU A 11 8.25 -13.17 -19.19
CA GLU A 11 7.60 -11.87 -18.97
C GLU A 11 6.47 -11.94 -17.95
N THR A 12 5.72 -13.04 -17.94
CA THR A 12 4.63 -13.21 -16.97
C THR A 12 5.19 -13.25 -15.55
N LYS A 13 6.27 -13.98 -15.34
CA LYS A 13 6.91 -14.08 -14.02
C LYS A 13 7.45 -12.72 -13.60
N ALA A 14 8.16 -12.02 -14.49
CA ALA A 14 8.71 -10.71 -14.20
C ALA A 14 7.61 -9.71 -13.82
N HIS A 15 6.49 -9.74 -14.54
CA HIS A 15 5.36 -8.85 -14.26
C HIS A 15 4.72 -9.15 -12.90
N MET A 16 4.59 -10.43 -12.56
CA MET A 16 4.05 -10.82 -11.26
C MET A 16 4.99 -10.43 -10.11
N GLU A 17 6.29 -10.51 -10.33
CA GLU A 17 7.28 -10.05 -9.35
C GLU A 17 7.16 -8.54 -9.12
N GLU A 18 6.91 -7.77 -10.16
CA GLU A 18 6.70 -6.32 -10.06
C GLU A 18 5.45 -6.02 -9.21
N ARG A 19 4.35 -6.73 -9.47
CA ARG A 19 3.14 -6.58 -8.67
C ARG A 19 3.39 -6.95 -7.20
N ALA A 20 4.13 -8.02 -6.98
CA ALA A 20 4.43 -8.48 -5.64
C ALA A 20 5.25 -7.46 -4.87
N LYS A 21 6.15 -6.74 -5.52
CA LYS A 21 6.93 -5.68 -4.88
C LYS A 21 6.04 -4.57 -4.33
N VAL A 22 5.05 -4.16 -5.11
CA VAL A 22 4.10 -3.13 -4.66
C VAL A 22 3.30 -3.65 -3.48
N MET A 23 2.79 -4.87 -3.57
CA MET A 23 2.00 -5.47 -2.49
C MET A 23 2.81 -5.62 -1.21
N LYS A 24 4.08 -6.03 -1.32
CA LYS A 24 4.97 -6.13 -0.16
C LYS A 24 5.20 -4.78 0.49
N ALA A 25 5.32 -3.73 -0.31
CA ALA A 25 5.49 -2.38 0.23
C ALA A 25 4.26 -1.93 1.01
N LEU A 26 3.08 -2.44 0.66
CA LEU A 26 1.83 -2.12 1.36
C LEU A 26 1.56 -3.04 2.55
N ALA A 27 2.22 -4.18 2.64
CA ALA A 27 1.87 -5.22 3.60
C ALA A 27 2.44 -4.98 5.00
N HIS A 28 2.04 -3.86 5.60
CA HIS A 28 2.42 -3.47 6.96
C HIS A 28 1.37 -2.49 7.48
N PRO A 29 0.86 -2.67 8.71
CA PRO A 29 -0.19 -1.78 9.24
C PRO A 29 0.15 -0.31 9.15
N SER A 30 1.37 0.09 9.52
CA SER A 30 1.76 1.50 9.47
C SER A 30 1.79 2.03 8.05
N ARG A 31 2.25 1.23 7.09
CA ARG A 31 2.28 1.65 5.69
C ARG A 31 0.88 1.75 5.10
N LEU A 32 -0.01 0.82 5.46
CA LEU A 32 -1.41 0.90 5.05
C LEU A 32 -2.08 2.15 5.61
N PHE A 33 -1.80 2.47 6.88
CA PHE A 33 -2.31 3.68 7.51
C PHE A 33 -1.81 4.94 6.78
N ILE A 34 -0.52 4.97 6.44
CA ILE A 34 0.06 6.10 5.71
C ILE A 34 -0.68 6.33 4.40
N VAL A 35 -0.87 5.27 3.61
CA VAL A 35 -1.54 5.38 2.31
C VAL A 35 -2.99 5.84 2.49
N ASP A 36 -3.69 5.29 3.47
CA ASP A 36 -5.06 5.69 3.78
C ASP A 36 -5.13 7.18 4.17
N GLU A 37 -4.21 7.63 4.99
CA GLU A 37 -4.16 9.04 5.40
C GLU A 37 -3.83 9.96 4.23
N LEU A 38 -2.88 9.55 3.38
CA LEU A 38 -2.52 10.34 2.20
C LEU A 38 -3.64 10.41 1.17
N SER A 39 -4.62 9.50 1.24
CA SER A 39 -5.80 9.57 0.39
C SER A 39 -6.66 10.79 0.70
N ARG A 40 -6.52 11.34 1.90
CA ARG A 40 -7.27 12.51 2.36
C ARG A 40 -6.54 13.82 2.07
N GLY A 41 -5.30 13.74 1.62
CA GLY A 41 -4.49 14.89 1.29
C GLY A 41 -3.04 14.65 1.66
N GLU A 42 -2.16 15.52 1.20
CA GLU A 42 -0.74 15.39 1.51
C GLU A 42 -0.47 15.62 3.00
N ARG A 43 0.61 15.00 3.48
CA ARG A 43 1.04 15.12 4.87
C ARG A 43 2.55 15.24 4.92
N SER A 44 3.05 15.96 5.92
CA SER A 44 4.47 16.03 6.19
C SER A 44 4.91 14.78 6.96
N VAL A 45 6.21 14.50 6.94
CA VAL A 45 6.79 13.41 7.74
C VAL A 45 6.46 13.61 9.22
N ASN A 46 6.54 14.86 9.69
CA ASN A 46 6.26 15.16 11.10
C ASN A 46 4.81 14.86 11.48
N GLU A 47 3.88 15.23 10.62
CA GLU A 47 2.47 14.93 10.83
C GLU A 47 2.21 13.43 10.90
N LEU A 48 2.78 12.68 9.96
CA LEU A 48 2.62 11.23 9.93
C LEU A 48 3.26 10.55 11.14
N THR A 49 4.42 11.04 11.56
CA THR A 49 5.12 10.54 12.74
C THR A 49 4.26 10.69 13.98
N GLU A 50 3.66 11.86 14.14
CA GLU A 50 2.78 12.14 15.27
C GLU A 50 1.55 11.25 15.26
N MET A 51 0.94 11.06 14.09
CA MET A 51 -0.27 10.25 13.94
C MET A 51 -0.01 8.77 14.21
N ILE A 52 1.15 8.27 13.80
CA ILE A 52 1.50 6.86 13.96
C ILE A 52 1.97 6.56 15.39
N GLY A 53 2.60 7.55 16.02
CA GLY A 53 3.12 7.37 17.38
C GLY A 53 4.42 6.59 17.44
N ALA A 54 5.16 6.51 16.32
CA ALA A 54 6.47 5.90 16.26
C ALA A 54 7.53 7.00 16.16
N ASP A 55 8.79 6.63 16.16
CA ASP A 55 9.85 7.62 15.98
C ASP A 55 9.99 8.01 14.50
N VAL A 56 10.60 9.16 14.27
CA VAL A 56 10.72 9.72 12.90
C VAL A 56 11.55 8.82 12.00
N SER A 57 12.54 8.13 12.54
CA SER A 57 13.37 7.24 11.72
C SER A 57 12.60 6.03 11.23
N THR A 58 11.72 5.49 12.05
CA THR A 58 10.87 4.37 11.68
C THR A 58 9.87 4.78 10.58
N VAL A 59 9.22 5.92 10.77
CA VAL A 59 8.26 6.44 9.78
C VAL A 59 8.97 6.75 8.47
N SER A 60 10.16 7.34 8.53
CA SER A 60 10.96 7.63 7.34
C SER A 60 11.32 6.37 6.56
N LYS A 61 11.59 5.27 7.24
CA LYS A 61 11.86 3.98 6.59
C LYS A 61 10.63 3.45 5.87
N HIS A 62 9.46 3.56 6.49
CA HIS A 62 8.20 3.17 5.85
C HIS A 62 7.96 4.00 4.59
N LEU A 63 8.16 5.30 4.69
CA LEU A 63 7.97 6.21 3.56
C LEU A 63 8.97 5.93 2.44
N ALA A 64 10.21 5.60 2.78
CA ALA A 64 11.23 5.26 1.80
C ALA A 64 10.85 4.00 1.02
N LEU A 65 10.30 3.00 1.70
CA LEU A 65 9.83 1.77 1.04
C LEU A 65 8.66 2.05 0.10
N LEU A 66 7.70 2.85 0.55
CA LEU A 66 6.55 3.23 -0.28
C LEU A 66 6.98 4.04 -1.49
N LYS A 67 7.93 4.95 -1.30
CA LYS A 67 8.46 5.77 -2.40
C LYS A 67 9.20 4.91 -3.42
N ARG A 68 10.01 3.99 -2.95
CA ARG A 68 10.78 3.09 -3.82
C ARG A 68 9.87 2.21 -4.65
N ALA A 69 8.74 1.78 -4.08
CA ALA A 69 7.75 0.99 -4.80
C ALA A 69 6.88 1.82 -5.74
N GLY A 70 7.01 3.15 -5.70
CA GLY A 70 6.24 4.04 -6.57
C GLY A 70 4.85 4.39 -6.07
N VAL A 71 4.53 4.04 -4.82
CA VAL A 71 3.21 4.30 -4.24
C VAL A 71 3.05 5.77 -3.86
N VAL A 72 4.12 6.37 -3.34
CA VAL A 72 4.10 7.77 -2.91
C VAL A 72 5.20 8.56 -3.59
N ILE A 73 5.01 9.87 -3.65
CA ILE A 73 6.04 10.81 -4.09
C ILE A 73 6.19 11.87 -3.01
N ASN A 74 7.36 12.48 -2.95
CA ASN A 74 7.62 13.49 -1.95
C ASN A 74 8.04 14.81 -2.58
N ASP A 75 7.96 15.84 -1.77
CA ASP A 75 8.27 17.20 -2.16
C ASP A 75 8.81 17.93 -0.94
N ARG A 76 9.98 18.53 -1.08
CA ARG A 76 10.61 19.26 0.02
C ARG A 76 10.19 20.73 -0.04
N ARG A 77 9.66 21.23 1.07
CA ARG A 77 9.27 22.64 1.23
C ARG A 77 9.94 23.19 2.47
N GLY A 78 10.99 23.95 2.26
CA GLY A 78 11.79 24.44 3.37
C GLY A 78 12.47 23.29 4.10
N GLN A 79 12.21 23.18 5.39
CA GLN A 79 12.79 22.11 6.22
C GLN A 79 11.86 20.91 6.36
N GLN A 80 10.70 20.93 5.71
CA GLN A 80 9.74 19.85 5.80
C GLN A 80 9.65 19.11 4.48
N ILE A 81 9.39 17.79 4.60
CA ILE A 81 9.16 16.94 3.45
C ILE A 81 7.71 16.49 3.50
N PHE A 82 6.99 16.74 2.41
CA PHE A 82 5.59 16.36 2.27
C PHE A 82 5.47 15.16 1.34
N TYR A 83 4.54 14.28 1.65
CA TYR A 83 4.26 13.09 0.85
C TYR A 83 2.83 13.12 0.34
N ARG A 84 2.63 12.57 -0.85
CA ARG A 84 1.31 12.37 -1.43
C ARG A 84 1.29 11.10 -2.24
N LEU A 85 0.09 10.60 -2.52
CA LEU A 85 -0.03 9.40 -3.34
C LEU A 85 0.36 9.71 -4.78
N ARG A 86 1.15 8.82 -5.38
CA ARG A 86 1.46 8.92 -6.81
C ARG A 86 0.24 8.56 -7.65
N VAL A 87 -0.47 7.51 -7.24
CA VAL A 87 -1.60 6.96 -8.00
C VAL A 87 -2.78 6.77 -7.07
N PRO A 88 -3.77 7.70 -7.07
CA PRO A 88 -4.91 7.58 -6.17
C PRO A 88 -5.75 6.33 -6.37
N CYS A 89 -5.69 5.68 -7.54
CA CYS A 89 -6.49 4.49 -7.81
C CYS A 89 -6.11 3.28 -6.94
N ILE A 90 -5.02 3.36 -6.18
CA ILE A 90 -4.65 2.31 -5.22
C ILE A 90 -5.76 2.11 -4.17
N LEU A 91 -6.59 3.13 -3.95
CA LEU A 91 -7.71 3.04 -3.02
C LEU A 91 -8.78 2.04 -3.49
N ASN A 92 -8.89 1.82 -4.79
CA ASN A 92 -9.80 0.82 -5.34
C ASN A 92 -9.38 -0.58 -4.88
N PHE A 93 -8.08 -0.82 -4.84
CA PHE A 93 -7.52 -2.07 -4.34
C PHE A 93 -7.87 -2.26 -2.85
N PHE A 94 -7.79 -1.20 -2.07
CA PHE A 94 -8.14 -1.24 -0.66
C PHE A 94 -9.61 -1.59 -0.46
N GLY A 95 -10.49 -1.06 -1.31
CA GLY A 95 -11.90 -1.42 -1.29
C GLY A 95 -12.13 -2.90 -1.53
N CYS A 96 -11.36 -3.49 -2.46
CA CYS A 96 -11.42 -4.92 -2.71
C CYS A 96 -10.95 -5.74 -1.50
N VAL A 97 -9.91 -5.28 -0.82
CA VAL A 97 -9.40 -5.94 0.39
C VAL A 97 -10.46 -5.89 1.51
N GLU A 98 -11.11 -4.74 1.67
CA GLU A 98 -12.19 -4.61 2.66
C GLU A 98 -13.32 -5.57 2.38
N ALA A 99 -13.69 -5.76 1.10
CA ALA A 99 -14.72 -6.73 0.72
C ALA A 99 -14.34 -8.15 1.12
N VAL A 100 -13.07 -8.51 0.96
CA VAL A 100 -12.56 -9.83 1.38
C VAL A 100 -12.69 -9.98 2.89
N ILE A 101 -12.30 -8.96 3.64
CA ILE A 101 -12.39 -8.98 5.10
C ILE A 101 -13.83 -9.20 5.55
N GLU A 102 -14.78 -8.51 4.93
CA GLU A 102 -16.20 -8.66 5.23
C GLU A 102 -16.70 -10.06 4.94
N GLU A 103 -16.31 -10.64 3.80
CA GLU A 103 -16.73 -11.99 3.42
C GLU A 103 -16.20 -13.04 4.39
N VAL A 104 -14.94 -12.92 4.80
CA VAL A 104 -14.35 -13.83 5.77
C VAL A 104 -15.08 -13.72 7.11
N GLY A 105 -15.36 -12.49 7.55
CA GLY A 105 -16.12 -12.26 8.79
C GLY A 105 -17.50 -12.91 8.75
N ARG A 106 -18.20 -12.81 7.62
CA ARG A 106 -19.50 -13.43 7.45
C ARG A 106 -19.42 -14.94 7.47
N CYS A 107 -18.41 -15.51 6.80
CA CYS A 107 -18.20 -16.96 6.79
C CYS A 107 -17.90 -17.48 8.18
N ASP A 108 -17.05 -16.79 8.94
CA ASP A 108 -16.71 -17.16 10.32
C ASP A 108 -17.94 -17.15 11.21
N VAL A 109 -18.79 -16.13 11.08
CA VAL A 109 -20.03 -16.04 11.83
C VAL A 109 -20.98 -17.19 11.47
N ALA A 110 -21.10 -17.51 10.18
CA ALA A 110 -21.94 -18.59 9.71
C ALA A 110 -21.47 -19.94 10.24
N GLU A 111 -20.16 -20.16 10.27
CA GLU A 111 -19.57 -21.39 10.80
C GLU A 111 -19.72 -21.50 12.32
N ALA A 112 -19.67 -20.38 13.01
CA ALA A 112 -19.82 -20.36 14.47
C ALA A 112 -21.23 -20.65 14.92
N SER A 113 -22.21 -20.45 14.06
CA SER A 113 -23.62 -20.75 14.36
C SER A 113 -24.02 -22.21 13.96
#